data_8d70a7f6962c5fbb439ed9556b0cdcb2
#
_entry.id   8d70a7f6962c5fbb439ed9556b0cdcb2
#
_cell.length_a   1.000
_cell.length_b   1.000
_cell.length_c   1.000
_cell.angle_alpha   90.00
_cell.angle_beta   90.00
_cell.angle_gamma   90.00
#
_symmetry.space_group_name_H-M   'P 1'
#
loop_
_entity.id
_entity.type
_entity.pdbx_description
1 polymer ?
#
loop_
_entity_poly.entity_id
_entity_poly.type
_entity_poly.pdbx_seq_one_letter_code
_entity_poly.pdbx_strand_id
1 'polypeptide(L)'
;LDVARTARLHELAAVIGGVIARLPESGWPSELFARRDALVLVFASTGLPYTQIAALRPCDVTADPRIDALRIDTGRGVRTVTPLALMETGISPRTVFQRWLEVLGHHTRYPNTRMLADALDAVGGTGLSGFDRYVDPAGRQPLSTAIDRWGHTPLTATALTAHAVADIVRAHLDGRAPVHRHHSVQARQPSTDLVPKPASASLLDPGYYEHGTRARRDAHQLLGGVDSTLDDVEERADSLLKRLLEFVEAEVPP
;
A
#
# COMPACT_ATOMS: atom_id res chain seq x y z
N LEU A 1 -27.82 -20.01 -8.16
CA LEU A 1 -27.39 -18.79 -7.45
C LEU A 1 -28.52 -18.39 -6.51
N ASP A 2 -28.22 -18.26 -5.24
CA ASP A 2 -29.17 -17.85 -4.20
C ASP A 2 -29.59 -16.40 -4.45
N VAL A 3 -30.88 -16.21 -4.78
CA VAL A 3 -31.45 -14.87 -5.10
C VAL A 3 -31.25 -13.89 -3.93
N ALA A 4 -31.36 -14.38 -2.69
CA ALA A 4 -31.15 -13.57 -1.49
C ALA A 4 -29.69 -13.12 -1.37
N ARG A 5 -28.71 -13.95 -1.74
CA ARG A 5 -27.31 -13.58 -1.77
C ARG A 5 -27.02 -12.51 -2.83
N THR A 6 -27.60 -12.68 -4.02
CA THR A 6 -27.43 -11.71 -5.10
C THR A 6 -28.01 -10.34 -4.73
N ALA A 7 -29.18 -10.29 -4.11
CA ALA A 7 -29.79 -9.05 -3.63
C ALA A 7 -28.90 -8.35 -2.58
N ARG A 8 -28.36 -9.09 -1.60
CA ARG A 8 -27.45 -8.54 -0.60
C ARG A 8 -26.16 -7.98 -1.18
N LEU A 9 -25.60 -8.67 -2.20
CA LEU A 9 -24.40 -8.17 -2.90
C LEU A 9 -24.72 -6.90 -3.70
N HIS A 10 -25.91 -6.78 -4.26
CA HIS A 10 -26.36 -5.60 -4.97
C HIS A 10 -26.48 -4.40 -4.00
N GLU A 11 -27.15 -4.58 -2.86
CA GLU A 11 -27.25 -3.56 -1.82
C GLU A 11 -25.87 -3.14 -1.30
N LEU A 12 -25.00 -4.11 -1.00
CA LEU A 12 -23.65 -3.82 -0.55
C LEU A 12 -22.86 -3.01 -1.60
N ALA A 13 -22.99 -3.36 -2.87
CA ALA A 13 -22.32 -2.65 -3.95
C ALA A 13 -22.81 -1.19 -4.08
N ALA A 14 -24.09 -0.95 -3.91
CA ALA A 14 -24.66 0.41 -3.91
C ALA A 14 -24.11 1.25 -2.73
N VAL A 15 -24.07 0.68 -1.51
CA VAL A 15 -23.47 1.35 -0.35
C VAL A 15 -22.00 1.65 -0.57
N ILE A 16 -21.25 0.68 -1.06
CA ILE A 16 -19.81 0.83 -1.38
C ILE A 16 -19.61 1.94 -2.42
N GLY A 17 -20.43 1.99 -3.47
CA GLY A 17 -20.35 3.04 -4.47
C GLY A 17 -20.51 4.43 -3.86
N GLY A 18 -21.49 4.59 -2.99
CA GLY A 18 -21.68 5.85 -2.23
C GLY A 18 -20.51 6.19 -1.30
N VAL A 19 -19.81 5.20 -0.76
CA VAL A 19 -18.57 5.42 0.02
C VAL A 19 -17.43 5.87 -0.89
N ILE A 20 -17.19 5.18 -2.00
CA ILE A 20 -16.12 5.50 -2.94
C ILE A 20 -16.28 6.92 -3.49
N ALA A 21 -17.49 7.34 -3.81
CA ALA A 21 -17.80 8.69 -4.31
C ALA A 21 -17.42 9.83 -3.33
N ARG A 22 -17.23 9.52 -2.05
CA ARG A 22 -16.84 10.48 -1.02
C ARG A 22 -15.36 10.43 -0.63
N LEU A 23 -14.59 9.53 -1.25
CA LEU A 23 -13.17 9.44 -0.96
C LEU A 23 -12.42 10.67 -1.48
N PRO A 24 -11.34 11.10 -0.81
CA PRO A 24 -10.52 12.22 -1.26
C PRO A 24 -9.92 11.97 -2.65
N GLU A 25 -10.07 12.95 -3.55
CA GLU A 25 -9.51 12.87 -4.90
C GLU A 25 -8.20 13.62 -5.07
N SER A 26 -7.73 14.32 -4.03
CA SER A 26 -6.51 15.10 -4.04
C SER A 26 -5.91 15.23 -2.65
N GLY A 27 -4.62 15.56 -2.61
CA GLY A 27 -3.88 15.83 -1.39
C GLY A 27 -3.19 14.60 -0.82
N TRP A 28 -1.88 14.76 -0.62
CA TRP A 28 -1.05 13.74 0.03
C TRP A 28 -1.31 13.68 1.55
N PRO A 29 -1.33 12.53 2.21
CA PRO A 29 -1.38 11.17 1.65
C PRO A 29 -2.80 10.66 1.40
N SER A 30 -3.81 11.54 1.58
CA SER A 30 -5.24 11.19 1.55
C SER A 30 -5.63 10.54 0.22
N GLU A 31 -5.17 11.10 -0.90
CA GLU A 31 -5.44 10.55 -2.22
C GLU A 31 -4.83 9.16 -2.42
N LEU A 32 -3.62 8.93 -1.91
CA LEU A 32 -2.97 7.61 -2.00
C LEU A 32 -3.81 6.54 -1.29
N PHE A 33 -4.25 6.83 -0.05
CA PHE A 33 -5.10 5.92 0.70
C PHE A 33 -6.46 5.74 0.02
N ALA A 34 -7.04 6.83 -0.48
CA ALA A 34 -8.34 6.78 -1.19
C ALA A 34 -8.28 5.89 -2.44
N ARG A 35 -7.22 5.96 -3.23
CA ARG A 35 -7.03 5.10 -4.42
C ARG A 35 -6.91 3.63 -4.02
N ARG A 36 -6.14 3.31 -2.98
CA ARG A 36 -6.02 1.93 -2.46
C ARG A 36 -7.34 1.42 -1.91
N ASP A 37 -7.97 2.21 -1.04
CA ASP A 37 -9.19 1.82 -0.35
C ASP A 37 -10.37 1.70 -1.31
N ALA A 38 -10.47 2.57 -2.32
CA ALA A 38 -11.45 2.43 -3.39
C ALA A 38 -11.32 1.07 -4.09
N LEU A 39 -10.10 0.64 -4.41
CA LEU A 39 -9.88 -0.66 -5.05
C LEU A 39 -10.27 -1.83 -4.12
N VAL A 40 -9.88 -1.77 -2.85
CA VAL A 40 -10.27 -2.77 -1.84
C VAL A 40 -11.79 -2.86 -1.74
N LEU A 41 -12.49 -1.74 -1.71
CA LEU A 41 -13.94 -1.66 -1.66
C LEU A 41 -14.60 -2.21 -2.92
N VAL A 42 -14.05 -1.91 -4.11
CA VAL A 42 -14.51 -2.50 -5.38
C VAL A 42 -14.44 -4.03 -5.33
N PHE A 43 -13.35 -4.60 -4.82
CA PHE A 43 -13.25 -6.06 -4.68
C PHE A 43 -14.18 -6.61 -3.59
N ALA A 44 -14.35 -5.90 -2.48
CA ALA A 44 -15.30 -6.31 -1.43
C ALA A 44 -16.75 -6.37 -1.96
N SER A 45 -17.14 -5.48 -2.87
CA SER A 45 -18.46 -5.48 -3.50
C SER A 45 -18.77 -6.76 -4.28
N THR A 46 -17.75 -7.50 -4.72
CA THR A 46 -17.92 -8.77 -5.45
C THR A 46 -18.27 -9.96 -4.55
N GLY A 47 -18.17 -9.78 -3.22
CA GLY A 47 -18.35 -10.85 -2.25
C GLY A 47 -17.18 -11.84 -2.16
N LEU A 48 -16.01 -11.49 -2.69
CA LEU A 48 -14.80 -12.27 -2.49
C LEU A 48 -14.39 -12.29 -1.03
N PRO A 49 -13.92 -13.42 -0.49
CA PRO A 49 -13.32 -13.47 0.83
C PRO A 49 -12.13 -12.52 0.96
N TYR A 50 -11.97 -11.87 2.11
CA TYR A 50 -10.88 -10.93 2.35
C TYR A 50 -9.49 -11.55 2.18
N THR A 51 -9.35 -12.85 2.45
CA THR A 51 -8.12 -13.60 2.20
C THR A 51 -7.78 -13.68 0.70
N GLN A 52 -8.80 -13.77 -0.16
CA GLN A 52 -8.60 -13.76 -1.61
C GLN A 52 -8.28 -12.33 -2.09
N ILE A 53 -9.00 -11.31 -1.59
CA ILE A 53 -8.71 -9.90 -1.93
C ILE A 53 -7.26 -9.53 -1.57
N ALA A 54 -6.79 -9.93 -0.39
CA ALA A 54 -5.41 -9.70 0.04
C ALA A 54 -4.37 -10.40 -0.85
N ALA A 55 -4.72 -11.54 -1.44
CA ALA A 55 -3.83 -12.34 -2.27
C ALA A 55 -3.87 -11.97 -3.76
N LEU A 56 -4.77 -11.07 -4.20
CA LEU A 56 -4.89 -10.67 -5.60
C LEU A 56 -3.61 -10.02 -6.12
N ARG A 57 -3.32 -10.32 -7.37
CA ARG A 57 -2.23 -9.74 -8.15
C ARG A 57 -2.80 -8.98 -9.35
N PRO A 58 -2.06 -8.05 -9.95
CA PRO A 58 -2.52 -7.35 -11.15
C PRO A 58 -2.92 -8.29 -12.29
N CYS A 59 -2.23 -9.42 -12.46
CA CYS A 59 -2.54 -10.41 -13.49
C CYS A 59 -3.85 -11.18 -13.26
N ASP A 60 -4.37 -11.20 -12.04
CA ASP A 60 -5.63 -11.86 -11.71
C ASP A 60 -6.85 -11.02 -12.10
N VAL A 61 -6.63 -9.75 -12.50
CA VAL A 61 -7.71 -8.80 -12.79
C VAL A 61 -7.62 -8.29 -14.21
N THR A 62 -8.72 -8.41 -14.94
CA THR A 62 -8.83 -7.93 -16.31
C THR A 62 -10.00 -6.96 -16.43
N ALA A 63 -9.75 -5.78 -16.99
CA ALA A 63 -10.80 -4.82 -17.28
C ALA A 63 -11.58 -5.26 -18.55
N ASP A 64 -12.90 -5.33 -18.45
CA ASP A 64 -13.76 -5.55 -19.61
C ASP A 64 -14.10 -4.20 -20.23
N PRO A 65 -13.60 -3.90 -21.46
CA PRO A 65 -13.81 -2.59 -22.07
C PRO A 65 -15.25 -2.34 -22.50
N ARG A 66 -16.09 -3.40 -22.59
CA ARG A 66 -17.46 -3.30 -23.09
C ARG A 66 -18.46 -2.89 -22.03
N ILE A 67 -18.23 -3.31 -20.80
CA ILE A 67 -19.19 -3.14 -19.71
C ILE A 67 -18.61 -2.39 -18.50
N ASP A 68 -17.44 -1.75 -18.66
CA ASP A 68 -16.74 -1.01 -17.59
C ASP A 68 -16.58 -1.80 -16.28
N ALA A 69 -16.49 -3.11 -16.38
CA ALA A 69 -16.39 -4.02 -15.25
C ALA A 69 -14.99 -4.63 -15.15
N LEU A 70 -14.66 -5.15 -13.97
CA LEU A 70 -13.48 -5.97 -13.73
C LEU A 70 -13.85 -7.43 -13.65
N ARG A 71 -13.13 -8.26 -14.40
CA ARG A 71 -13.12 -9.70 -14.24
C ARG A 71 -11.97 -10.10 -13.33
N ILE A 72 -12.25 -10.90 -12.33
CA ILE A 72 -11.29 -11.39 -11.37
C ILE A 72 -11.21 -12.91 -11.52
N ASP A 73 -10.02 -13.41 -11.81
CA ASP A 73 -9.72 -14.84 -11.92
C ASP A 73 -8.60 -15.18 -10.95
N THR A 74 -8.94 -15.77 -9.83
CA THR A 74 -7.95 -16.08 -8.77
C THR A 74 -7.07 -17.29 -9.08
N GLY A 75 -7.17 -17.88 -10.28
CA GLY A 75 -6.43 -19.09 -10.67
C GLY A 75 -6.85 -20.35 -9.91
N ARG A 76 -7.78 -20.23 -8.95
CA ARG A 76 -8.35 -21.34 -8.17
C ARG A 76 -9.75 -21.73 -8.65
N GLY A 77 -10.08 -21.42 -9.89
CA GLY A 77 -11.39 -21.69 -10.47
C GLY A 77 -12.51 -20.72 -10.04
N VAL A 78 -12.21 -19.73 -9.21
CA VAL A 78 -13.17 -18.70 -8.83
C VAL A 78 -13.03 -17.54 -9.82
N ARG A 79 -14.07 -17.36 -10.64
CA ARG A 79 -14.23 -16.24 -11.54
C ARG A 79 -15.39 -15.39 -11.07
N THR A 80 -15.14 -14.11 -10.87
CA THR A 80 -16.19 -13.16 -10.51
C THR A 80 -16.05 -11.88 -11.32
N VAL A 81 -17.13 -11.11 -11.37
CA VAL A 81 -17.21 -9.82 -12.07
C VAL A 81 -17.74 -8.80 -11.08
N THR A 82 -17.26 -7.56 -11.17
CA THR A 82 -17.77 -6.46 -10.35
C THR A 82 -19.26 -6.24 -10.59
N PRO A 83 -20.08 -6.03 -9.53
CA PRO A 83 -21.52 -5.88 -9.67
C PRO A 83 -21.89 -4.63 -10.48
N LEU A 84 -22.94 -4.74 -11.31
CA LEU A 84 -23.51 -3.62 -12.06
C LEU A 84 -23.99 -2.50 -11.14
N ALA A 85 -24.53 -2.83 -9.97
CA ALA A 85 -24.96 -1.87 -8.95
C ALA A 85 -23.88 -0.84 -8.56
N LEU A 86 -22.59 -1.22 -8.63
CA LEU A 86 -21.51 -0.29 -8.39
C LEU A 86 -21.46 0.80 -9.48
N MET A 87 -21.68 0.44 -10.73
CA MET A 87 -21.69 1.38 -11.86
C MET A 87 -22.93 2.27 -11.83
N GLU A 88 -24.06 1.79 -11.33
CA GLU A 88 -25.29 2.57 -11.15
C GLU A 88 -25.09 3.75 -10.18
N THR A 89 -24.08 3.67 -9.29
CA THR A 89 -23.68 4.79 -8.42
C THR A 89 -22.73 5.79 -9.10
N GLY A 90 -22.42 5.61 -10.38
CA GLY A 90 -21.48 6.45 -11.13
C GLY A 90 -20.00 6.07 -10.92
N ILE A 91 -19.72 5.00 -10.19
CA ILE A 91 -18.35 4.51 -10.00
C ILE A 91 -17.96 3.59 -11.15
N SER A 92 -16.84 3.91 -11.81
CA SER A 92 -16.21 3.06 -12.82
C SER A 92 -15.16 2.14 -12.14
N PRO A 93 -15.46 0.83 -11.99
CA PRO A 93 -14.47 -0.10 -11.44
C PRO A 93 -13.17 -0.13 -12.23
N ARG A 94 -13.26 0.01 -13.54
CA ARG A 94 -12.09 0.10 -14.43
C ARG A 94 -11.23 1.31 -14.12
N THR A 95 -11.83 2.50 -13.94
CA THR A 95 -11.10 3.73 -13.61
C THR A 95 -10.44 3.61 -12.23
N VAL A 96 -11.14 3.06 -11.23
CA VAL A 96 -10.56 2.80 -9.91
C VAL A 96 -9.34 1.89 -10.01
N PHE A 97 -9.44 0.81 -10.76
CA PHE A 97 -8.33 -0.12 -10.97
C PHE A 97 -7.16 0.53 -11.69
N GLN A 98 -7.41 1.29 -12.76
CA GLN A 98 -6.37 2.00 -13.51
C GLN A 98 -5.63 3.02 -12.65
N ARG A 99 -6.37 3.85 -11.89
CA ARG A 99 -5.76 4.82 -10.96
C ARG A 99 -4.84 4.17 -9.93
N TRP A 100 -5.15 2.96 -9.50
CA TRP A 100 -4.27 2.23 -8.60
C TRP A 100 -3.06 1.62 -9.32
N LEU A 101 -3.25 1.08 -10.52
CA LEU A 101 -2.13 0.59 -11.34
C LEU A 101 -1.11 1.69 -11.66
N GLU A 102 -1.55 2.93 -11.86
CA GLU A 102 -0.68 4.09 -12.02
C GLU A 102 0.24 4.28 -10.80
N VAL A 103 -0.33 4.18 -9.59
CA VAL A 103 0.45 4.27 -8.34
C VAL A 103 1.48 3.14 -8.27
N LEU A 104 1.07 1.90 -8.54
CA LEU A 104 1.97 0.74 -8.52
C LEU A 104 3.06 0.87 -9.58
N GLY A 105 2.71 1.31 -10.79
CA GLY A 105 3.63 1.52 -11.89
C GLY A 105 4.67 2.60 -11.58
N HIS A 106 4.23 3.72 -11.01
CA HIS A 106 5.12 4.78 -10.55
C HIS A 106 6.07 4.27 -9.46
N HIS A 107 5.54 3.60 -8.44
CA HIS A 107 6.33 3.07 -7.34
C HIS A 107 7.36 2.03 -7.79
N THR A 108 7.01 1.17 -8.75
CA THR A 108 7.93 0.17 -9.30
C THR A 108 9.09 0.84 -10.04
N ARG A 109 8.81 1.94 -10.74
CA ARG A 109 9.83 2.67 -11.51
C ARG A 109 10.64 3.62 -10.65
N TYR A 110 9.98 4.26 -9.68
CA TYR A 110 10.56 5.25 -8.78
C TYR A 110 10.13 4.93 -7.34
N PRO A 111 10.85 4.07 -6.61
CA PRO A 111 10.49 3.68 -5.25
C PRO A 111 10.82 4.79 -4.24
N ASN A 112 10.25 5.97 -4.46
CA ASN A 112 10.47 7.15 -3.67
C ASN A 112 9.13 7.81 -3.34
N THR A 113 8.78 7.83 -2.06
CA THR A 113 7.52 8.38 -1.55
C THR A 113 7.32 9.85 -1.91
N ARG A 114 8.39 10.65 -1.88
CA ARG A 114 8.30 12.08 -2.22
C ARG A 114 7.96 12.28 -3.68
N MET A 115 8.60 11.53 -4.59
CA MET A 115 8.28 11.61 -6.02
C MET A 115 6.84 11.17 -6.30
N LEU A 116 6.34 10.17 -5.56
CA LEU A 116 4.95 9.75 -5.67
C LEU A 116 4.00 10.84 -5.16
N ALA A 117 4.34 11.50 -4.03
CA ALA A 117 3.57 12.61 -3.51
C ALA A 117 3.51 13.78 -4.50
N ASP A 118 4.66 14.19 -5.03
CA ASP A 118 4.75 15.27 -6.03
C ASP A 118 3.94 14.92 -7.30
N ALA A 119 3.94 13.64 -7.71
CA ALA A 119 3.18 13.17 -8.86
C ALA A 119 1.65 13.14 -8.63
N LEU A 120 1.22 12.83 -7.40
CA LEU A 120 -0.20 12.88 -7.02
C LEU A 120 -0.69 14.32 -6.83
N ASP A 121 0.16 15.22 -6.27
CA ASP A 121 -0.19 16.61 -6.07
C ASP A 121 -0.12 17.45 -7.37
N ALA A 122 0.40 16.89 -8.47
CA ALA A 122 0.43 17.56 -9.77
C ALA A 122 -1.00 17.85 -10.26
N VAL A 123 -1.20 19.08 -10.74
CA VAL A 123 -2.52 19.61 -11.13
C VAL A 123 -3.23 18.68 -12.10
N GLY A 124 -4.44 18.27 -11.75
CA GLY A 124 -5.28 17.41 -12.58
C GLY A 124 -4.91 15.92 -12.57
N GLY A 125 -4.06 15.44 -11.65
CA GLY A 125 -3.67 14.04 -11.58
C GLY A 125 -2.81 13.57 -12.75
N THR A 126 -2.33 14.50 -13.60
CA THR A 126 -1.54 14.19 -14.80
C THR A 126 -0.13 13.69 -14.49
N GLY A 127 0.35 13.89 -13.26
CA GLY A 127 1.69 13.45 -12.86
C GLY A 127 1.90 11.94 -12.90
N LEU A 128 0.81 11.16 -12.85
CA LEU A 128 0.84 9.70 -12.99
C LEU A 128 0.43 9.22 -14.39
N SER A 129 -0.02 10.12 -15.27
CA SER A 129 -0.40 9.77 -16.63
C SER A 129 0.79 9.17 -17.38
N GLY A 130 0.59 8.00 -17.99
CA GLY A 130 1.63 7.26 -18.68
C GLY A 130 2.19 6.07 -17.89
N PHE A 131 1.79 5.90 -16.63
CA PHE A 131 2.09 4.70 -15.83
C PHE A 131 0.95 3.65 -15.90
N ASP A 132 -0.02 3.87 -16.78
CA ASP A 132 -1.16 2.98 -17.08
C ASP A 132 -0.74 1.58 -17.55
N ARG A 133 0.49 1.45 -18.05
CA ARG A 133 1.11 0.18 -18.42
C ARG A 133 1.98 -0.34 -17.28
N TYR A 134 1.35 -0.57 -16.13
CA TYR A 134 2.01 -1.31 -15.09
C TYR A 134 2.36 -2.72 -15.62
N VAL A 135 3.66 -2.99 -15.65
CA VAL A 135 4.18 -4.29 -15.99
C VAL A 135 4.91 -4.82 -14.76
N ASP A 136 4.38 -5.86 -14.14
CA ASP A 136 5.10 -6.69 -13.19
C ASP A 136 5.70 -7.90 -13.94
N PRO A 137 6.98 -7.85 -14.34
CA PRO A 137 7.58 -8.92 -15.15
C PRO A 137 7.59 -10.26 -14.43
N ALA A 138 7.55 -10.25 -13.09
CA ALA A 138 7.59 -11.44 -12.26
C ALA A 138 6.20 -11.91 -11.82
N GLY A 139 5.15 -11.12 -12.02
CA GLY A 139 3.78 -11.43 -11.58
C GLY A 139 3.64 -11.64 -10.08
N ARG A 140 4.58 -11.10 -9.28
CA ARG A 140 4.66 -11.37 -7.84
C ARG A 140 4.16 -10.23 -6.97
N GLN A 141 4.03 -9.05 -7.54
CA GLN A 141 3.63 -7.87 -6.79
C GLN A 141 2.16 -8.00 -6.34
N PRO A 142 1.87 -7.76 -5.07
CA PRO A 142 0.49 -7.78 -4.59
C PRO A 142 -0.26 -6.57 -5.11
N LEU A 143 -1.53 -6.76 -5.45
CA LEU A 143 -2.40 -5.67 -5.88
C LEU A 143 -2.77 -4.78 -4.70
N SER A 144 -3.13 -5.38 -3.56
CA SER A 144 -3.43 -4.66 -2.32
C SER A 144 -2.17 -4.50 -1.49
N THR A 145 -1.46 -3.37 -1.67
CA THR A 145 -0.17 -3.10 -1.03
C THR A 145 -0.35 -2.44 0.34
N ALA A 146 0.47 -2.85 1.31
CA ALA A 146 0.55 -2.20 2.60
C ALA A 146 1.18 -0.79 2.45
N ILE A 147 0.60 0.18 3.13
CA ILE A 147 1.06 1.57 3.19
C ILE A 147 1.07 1.94 4.67
N ASP A 148 2.13 2.57 5.16
CA ASP A 148 2.15 3.06 6.52
C ASP A 148 1.27 4.31 6.68
N ARG A 149 1.01 4.73 7.92
CA ARG A 149 0.16 5.90 8.23
C ARG A 149 0.63 7.22 7.61
N TRP A 150 1.86 7.29 7.14
CA TRP A 150 2.47 8.47 6.54
C TRP A 150 2.45 8.44 5.00
N GLY A 151 1.95 7.36 4.43
CA GLY A 151 1.92 7.16 2.99
C GLY A 151 3.19 6.49 2.43
N HIS A 152 4.10 6.00 3.29
CA HIS A 152 5.26 5.28 2.78
C HIS A 152 4.88 3.87 2.38
N THR A 153 5.36 3.48 1.22
CA THR A 153 5.29 2.10 0.74
C THR A 153 6.62 1.41 1.04
N PRO A 154 6.61 0.15 1.51
CA PRO A 154 7.85 -0.58 1.71
C PRO A 154 8.58 -0.77 0.37
N LEU A 155 9.94 -0.79 0.41
CA LEU A 155 10.78 -1.01 -0.78
C LEU A 155 10.39 -2.28 -1.54
N THR A 156 10.09 -3.34 -0.80
CA THR A 156 9.49 -4.55 -1.36
C THR A 156 8.00 -4.49 -1.08
N ALA A 157 7.19 -4.51 -2.14
CA ALA A 157 5.75 -4.45 -2.02
C ALA A 157 5.23 -5.61 -1.17
N THR A 158 4.64 -5.28 -0.03
CA THR A 158 4.05 -6.24 0.91
C THR A 158 2.54 -6.19 0.79
N ALA A 159 1.91 -7.36 0.70
CA ALA A 159 0.46 -7.46 0.65
C ALA A 159 -0.19 -7.01 1.96
N LEU A 160 -1.38 -6.42 1.87
CA LEU A 160 -2.25 -6.27 3.03
C LEU A 160 -2.61 -7.65 3.57
N THR A 161 -2.75 -7.76 4.88
CA THR A 161 -3.32 -8.96 5.49
C THR A 161 -4.85 -8.99 5.29
N ALA A 162 -5.45 -10.18 5.32
CA ALA A 162 -6.91 -10.32 5.26
C ALA A 162 -7.61 -9.52 6.38
N HIS A 163 -6.99 -9.42 7.55
CA HIS A 163 -7.48 -8.62 8.66
C HIS A 163 -7.46 -7.14 8.33
N ALA A 164 -6.37 -6.62 7.78
CA ALA A 164 -6.27 -5.23 7.35
C ALA A 164 -7.31 -4.89 6.25
N VAL A 165 -7.54 -5.79 5.29
CA VAL A 165 -8.61 -5.64 4.29
C VAL A 165 -9.97 -5.55 4.96
N ALA A 166 -10.28 -6.46 5.91
CA ALA A 166 -11.53 -6.45 6.65
C ALA A 166 -11.73 -5.15 7.44
N ASP A 167 -10.66 -4.65 8.07
CA ASP A 167 -10.71 -3.41 8.87
C ASP A 167 -10.93 -2.18 7.99
N ILE A 168 -10.29 -2.11 6.81
CA ILE A 168 -10.53 -1.04 5.84
C ILE A 168 -12.00 -1.03 5.42
N VAL A 169 -12.51 -2.18 4.97
CA VAL A 169 -13.91 -2.29 4.53
C VAL A 169 -14.88 -1.90 5.65
N ARG A 170 -14.70 -2.44 6.85
CA ARG A 170 -15.55 -2.15 8.00
C ARG A 170 -15.49 -0.68 8.37
N ALA A 171 -14.30 -0.10 8.48
CA ALA A 171 -14.11 1.30 8.84
C ALA A 171 -14.81 2.26 7.87
N HIS A 172 -14.76 1.97 6.58
CA HIS A 172 -15.44 2.76 5.55
C HIS A 172 -16.95 2.59 5.60
N LEU A 173 -17.47 1.37 5.78
CA LEU A 173 -18.91 1.10 5.88
C LEU A 173 -19.53 1.72 7.14
N ASP A 174 -18.77 1.72 8.25
CA ASP A 174 -19.19 2.32 9.52
C ASP A 174 -19.01 3.85 9.56
N GLY A 175 -18.46 4.46 8.50
CA GLY A 175 -18.13 5.90 8.47
C GLY A 175 -17.02 6.31 9.43
N ARG A 176 -16.18 5.35 9.87
CA ARG A 176 -15.08 5.54 10.82
C ARG A 176 -13.71 5.44 10.17
N ALA A 177 -13.65 5.50 8.84
CA ALA A 177 -12.37 5.45 8.12
C ALA A 177 -11.43 6.58 8.58
N PRO A 178 -10.15 6.29 8.83
CA PRO A 178 -9.21 7.30 9.30
C PRO A 178 -9.03 8.39 8.24
N VAL A 179 -9.07 9.64 8.68
CA VAL A 179 -8.76 10.79 7.82
C VAL A 179 -7.25 10.93 7.78
N HIS A 180 -6.65 10.53 6.68
CA HIS A 180 -5.22 10.71 6.43
C HIS A 180 -4.95 12.17 6.04
N ARG A 181 -4.61 13.01 7.02
CA ARG A 181 -4.25 14.41 6.76
C ARG A 181 -2.75 14.52 6.59
N HIS A 182 -2.33 15.29 5.62
CA HIS A 182 -0.97 15.77 5.55
C HIS A 182 -0.73 16.61 6.81
N HIS A 183 0.18 16.17 7.67
CA HIS A 183 0.80 17.09 8.59
C HIS A 183 1.78 17.93 7.73
N SER A 184 1.24 18.91 7.00
CA SER A 184 2.08 19.99 6.58
C SER A 184 2.68 20.53 7.87
N VAL A 185 3.97 20.34 8.08
CA VAL A 185 4.73 21.35 8.80
C VAL A 185 4.35 22.62 8.06
N GLN A 186 3.47 23.41 8.66
CA GLN A 186 3.12 24.72 8.09
C GLN A 186 4.42 25.36 7.74
N ALA A 187 4.74 25.37 6.45
CA ALA A 187 5.66 26.36 5.95
C ALA A 187 5.03 27.66 6.42
N ARG A 188 5.60 28.21 7.47
CA ARG A 188 5.23 29.49 8.06
C ARG A 188 5.15 30.43 6.86
N GLN A 189 3.92 30.74 6.42
CA GLN A 189 3.74 31.75 5.37
C GLN A 189 4.55 32.94 5.85
N PRO A 190 5.52 33.43 5.09
CA PRO A 190 6.21 34.63 5.46
C PRO A 190 5.13 35.72 5.50
N SER A 191 4.83 36.20 6.71
CA SER A 191 3.98 37.41 6.87
C SER A 191 4.61 38.49 6.03
N THR A 192 3.87 38.97 5.03
CA THR A 192 4.32 39.91 3.99
C THR A 192 4.71 41.29 4.57
N ASP A 193 4.66 41.48 5.89
CA ASP A 193 4.85 42.75 6.57
C ASP A 193 6.11 42.89 7.43
N LEU A 194 7.09 42.02 7.28
CA LEU A 194 8.38 42.19 7.92
C LEU A 194 9.47 42.23 6.87
N VAL A 195 9.99 43.42 6.66
CA VAL A 195 11.32 43.61 6.04
C VAL A 195 12.25 42.56 6.58
N PRO A 196 12.84 41.69 5.73
CA PRO A 196 13.70 40.63 6.21
C PRO A 196 14.89 41.25 6.94
N LYS A 197 14.80 41.29 8.27
CA LYS A 197 16.00 41.46 9.08
C LYS A 197 16.93 40.33 8.65
N PRO A 198 18.17 40.62 8.21
CA PRO A 198 19.07 39.54 7.80
C PRO A 198 19.06 38.49 8.91
N ALA A 199 18.62 37.32 8.57
CA ALA A 199 18.63 36.21 9.50
C ALA A 199 20.09 36.10 9.94
N SER A 200 20.33 36.46 11.18
CA SER A 200 21.60 36.15 11.83
C SER A 200 21.74 34.66 11.59
N ALA A 201 22.71 34.25 10.76
CA ALA A 201 23.00 32.86 10.51
C ALA A 201 23.04 32.24 11.88
N SER A 202 22.04 31.41 12.19
CA SER A 202 22.02 30.63 13.40
C SER A 202 23.27 29.78 13.29
N LEU A 203 24.34 30.26 13.90
CA LEU A 203 25.55 29.48 14.04
C LEU A 203 25.07 28.19 14.69
N LEU A 204 25.04 27.12 13.92
CA LEU A 204 24.83 25.78 14.45
C LEU A 204 25.75 25.67 15.66
N ASP A 205 25.19 25.32 16.84
CA ASP A 205 25.93 25.11 18.04
C ASP A 205 27.24 24.39 17.67
N PRO A 206 28.42 24.92 17.99
CA PRO A 206 29.71 24.27 17.70
C PRO A 206 29.72 22.80 18.12
N GLY A 207 28.99 22.45 19.18
CA GLY A 207 28.80 21.09 19.66
C GLY A 207 27.90 20.21 18.78
N TYR A 208 27.10 20.77 17.85
CA TYR A 208 26.15 19.99 17.06
C TYR A 208 26.84 18.91 16.22
N TYR A 209 27.91 19.26 15.55
CA TYR A 209 28.71 18.31 14.75
C TYR A 209 29.43 17.28 15.63
N GLU A 210 29.91 17.68 16.78
CA GLU A 210 30.58 16.77 17.73
C GLU A 210 29.58 15.79 18.35
N HIS A 211 28.38 16.25 18.72
CA HIS A 211 27.30 15.40 19.20
C HIS A 211 26.83 14.42 18.13
N GLY A 212 26.64 14.87 16.90
CA GLY A 212 26.24 14.01 15.81
C GLY A 212 27.33 13.00 15.41
N THR A 213 28.59 13.36 15.54
CA THR A 213 29.72 12.45 15.27
C THR A 213 29.87 11.42 16.39
N ARG A 214 29.67 11.83 17.62
CA ARG A 214 29.70 10.95 18.80
C ARG A 214 28.55 9.95 18.74
N ALA A 215 27.33 10.41 18.52
CA ALA A 215 26.14 9.54 18.39
C ALA A 215 26.30 8.49 17.27
N ARG A 216 26.89 8.87 16.12
CA ARG A 216 27.19 7.91 15.05
C ARG A 216 28.25 6.89 15.45
N ARG A 217 29.27 7.32 16.17
CA ARG A 217 30.32 6.42 16.64
C ARG A 217 29.79 5.43 17.68
N ASP A 218 28.95 5.91 18.60
CA ASP A 218 28.30 5.08 19.61
C ASP A 218 27.34 4.08 18.98
N ALA A 219 26.58 4.50 17.97
CA ALA A 219 25.73 3.62 17.19
C ALA A 219 26.54 2.54 16.43
N HIS A 220 27.68 2.91 15.85
CA HIS A 220 28.58 1.93 15.20
C HIS A 220 29.19 0.93 16.19
N GLN A 221 29.53 1.38 17.41
CA GLN A 221 30.02 0.47 18.45
C GLN A 221 28.94 -0.50 18.93
N LEU A 222 27.69 -0.04 19.04
CA LEU A 222 26.54 -0.90 19.37
C LEU A 222 26.25 -1.92 18.26
N LEU A 223 26.37 -1.52 17.00
CA LEU A 223 26.18 -2.41 15.85
C LEU A 223 27.29 -3.44 15.70
N GLY A 224 28.54 -3.11 16.08
CA GLY A 224 29.65 -4.05 16.05
C GLY A 224 29.46 -5.29 16.95
N GLY A 225 28.62 -5.16 18.00
CA GLY A 225 28.24 -6.30 18.83
C GLY A 225 27.10 -7.16 18.24
N VAL A 226 26.34 -6.62 17.31
CA VAL A 226 25.23 -7.33 16.66
C VAL A 226 25.75 -8.34 15.63
N ASP A 227 26.79 -8.00 14.89
CA ASP A 227 27.40 -8.91 13.91
C ASP A 227 27.94 -10.18 14.59
N SER A 228 28.66 -10.04 15.71
CA SER A 228 29.14 -11.22 16.45
C SER A 228 28.00 -12.06 17.04
N THR A 229 26.88 -11.43 17.41
CA THR A 229 25.70 -12.16 17.91
C THR A 229 24.98 -12.91 16.79
N LEU A 230 24.96 -12.34 15.59
CA LEU A 230 24.41 -13.00 14.38
C LEU A 230 25.25 -14.20 13.99
N ASP A 231 26.60 -14.07 13.97
CA ASP A 231 27.51 -15.15 13.71
C ASP A 231 27.33 -16.31 14.70
N ASP A 232 27.19 -16.00 16.00
CA ASP A 232 26.92 -17.01 17.04
C ASP A 232 25.57 -17.73 16.83
N VAL A 233 24.54 -17.03 16.37
CA VAL A 233 23.23 -17.60 16.09
C VAL A 233 23.30 -18.50 14.85
N GLU A 234 24.02 -18.08 13.82
CA GLU A 234 24.22 -18.84 12.60
C GLU A 234 24.98 -20.13 12.86
N GLU A 235 26.05 -20.10 13.64
CA GLU A 235 26.82 -21.29 14.04
C GLU A 235 25.98 -22.28 14.86
N ARG A 236 25.12 -21.76 15.77
CA ARG A 236 24.18 -22.60 16.52
C ARG A 236 23.14 -23.25 15.64
N ALA A 237 22.60 -22.49 14.67
CA ALA A 237 21.61 -23.00 13.72
C ALA A 237 22.20 -24.12 12.85
N ASP A 238 23.43 -23.92 12.35
CA ASP A 238 24.15 -24.93 11.56
C ASP A 238 24.46 -26.19 12.39
N SER A 239 24.86 -26.03 13.65
CA SER A 239 25.09 -27.15 14.55
C SER A 239 23.82 -27.96 14.83
N LEU A 240 22.68 -27.28 14.97
CA LEU A 240 21.37 -27.95 15.13
C LEU A 240 20.94 -28.67 13.87
N LEU A 241 21.09 -28.05 12.71
CA LEU A 241 20.81 -28.67 11.41
C LEU A 241 21.63 -29.93 11.19
N LYS A 242 22.92 -29.90 11.53
CA LYS A 242 23.81 -31.06 11.41
C LYS A 242 23.37 -32.21 12.30
N ARG A 243 22.99 -31.93 13.56
CA ARG A 243 22.47 -32.94 14.50
C ARG A 243 21.14 -33.56 14.02
N LEU A 244 20.25 -32.70 13.44
CA LEU A 244 19.00 -33.20 12.85
C LEU A 244 19.24 -34.10 11.66
N LEU A 245 20.19 -33.79 10.79
CA LEU A 245 20.55 -34.63 9.64
C LEU A 245 21.16 -35.93 10.12
N GLU A 246 22.08 -35.93 11.09
CA GLU A 246 22.64 -37.14 11.69
C GLU A 246 21.58 -38.03 12.33
N PHE A 247 20.57 -37.43 12.96
CA PHE A 247 19.44 -38.19 13.56
C PHE A 247 18.55 -38.83 12.49
N VAL A 248 18.23 -38.09 11.41
CA VAL A 248 17.43 -38.60 10.29
C VAL A 248 18.15 -39.75 9.56
N GLU A 249 19.49 -39.60 9.34
CA GLU A 249 20.29 -40.65 8.71
C GLU A 249 20.41 -41.93 9.59
N ALA A 250 20.41 -41.78 10.92
CA ALA A 250 20.46 -42.90 11.84
C ALA A 250 19.13 -43.67 11.97
N GLU A 251 18.00 -43.04 11.57
CA GLU A 251 16.66 -43.63 11.70
C GLU A 251 16.15 -44.31 10.42
N VAL A 252 16.91 -44.25 9.30
CA VAL A 252 16.59 -44.95 8.05
C VAL A 252 17.35 -46.26 8.05
N PRO A 253 16.69 -47.41 8.38
CA PRO A 253 17.32 -48.73 8.25
C PRO A 253 17.49 -49.11 6.77
N PRO A 254 18.51 -49.88 6.41
CA PRO A 254 18.82 -50.29 5.05
C PRO A 254 17.75 -51.17 4.40
#